data_afb3e988ee7d29ce5cd1695e1e8c7d3d
#
_entry.id   afb3e988ee7d29ce5cd1695e1e8c7d3d
#
_cell.length_a   1.000
_cell.length_b   1.000
_cell.length_c   1.000
_cell.angle_alpha   90.00
_cell.angle_beta   90.00
_cell.angle_gamma   90.00
#
_symmetry.space_group_name_H-M   'P 1'
#
loop_
_entity.id
_entity.type
_entity.pdbx_description
1 polymer ?
#
loop_
_entity_poly.entity_id
_entity_poly.type
_entity_poly.pdbx_seq_one_letter_code
_entity_poly.pdbx_strand_id
1 'polypeptide(L)'
;MNKKRKYSSFRAMSTERKLESVFLFVTGRCNAKCAMCFYAQEMDKKQPDLTFEEIKRISETAGEFNRLWISGGEPTLRDDLPEILELFYKNNHIKDVNIPTNGLRPERVVEWIKRFRKNCPECNINISLSLDGFGETHDRQRGVPGNFYKALHTLQLIQANFGDDGMVLKNLSTVITKYNVDQIEDWMTWIYGRFQLSTHTIEAARGMTRDDGMKMLTESSLRKIQDEVAPVYNAYADRMVRESSGLRKPITRLFYLGFIRAMYGVRASNMDRPTPWKMDCTAGETTLVIDYDGRFRACELREPLGNVKDYDCDIQQIMQSEAMRKEIAAIGHGATANCWCTHSCWITSSFVFNPRRMVTAVLKGYWEARRLNRPLDLSEAHLQALEQKYQLDPEKLKQLKIY
;
A
#
# COMPACT_ATOMS: atom_id res chain seq x y z
N MET A 1 -11.71 24.95 8.09
CA MET A 1 -11.85 24.84 6.62
C MET A 1 -11.42 23.46 6.20
N ASN A 2 -12.38 22.58 5.84
CA ASN A 2 -12.07 21.25 5.34
C ASN A 2 -11.24 21.35 4.06
N LYS A 3 -9.94 21.06 4.13
CA LYS A 3 -9.09 20.94 2.93
C LYS A 3 -9.54 19.68 2.19
N LYS A 4 -10.29 19.88 1.09
CA LYS A 4 -10.69 18.78 0.21
C LYS A 4 -9.44 18.11 -0.36
N ARG A 5 -9.44 16.79 -0.37
CA ARG A 5 -8.42 15.95 -1.03
C ARG A 5 -8.12 16.52 -2.42
N LYS A 6 -6.90 16.97 -2.63
CA LYS A 6 -6.40 17.20 -4.00
C LYS A 6 -6.04 15.83 -4.55
N TYR A 7 -6.90 15.27 -5.41
CA TYR A 7 -6.51 14.07 -6.15
C TYR A 7 -5.23 14.42 -6.91
N SER A 8 -4.16 13.66 -6.68
CA SER A 8 -3.04 13.71 -7.61
C SER A 8 -3.63 13.32 -8.95
N SER A 9 -3.66 14.28 -9.87
CA SER A 9 -3.89 13.91 -11.25
C SER A 9 -2.76 12.93 -11.57
N PHE A 10 -3.12 11.63 -11.76
CA PHE A 10 -2.24 10.84 -12.58
C PHE A 10 -1.92 11.72 -13.79
N ARG A 11 -0.68 11.91 -14.14
CA ARG A 11 -0.31 12.30 -15.52
C ARG A 11 -0.70 11.14 -16.45
N ALA A 12 -1.80 10.50 -16.09
CA ALA A 12 -2.47 9.40 -16.72
C ALA A 12 -3.02 9.94 -18.02
N MET A 13 -2.32 9.78 -19.01
CA MET A 13 -2.59 9.98 -20.45
C MET A 13 -1.40 10.63 -21.17
N SER A 14 -0.29 10.87 -20.49
CA SER A 14 0.97 11.12 -21.17
C SER A 14 1.46 9.80 -21.74
N THR A 15 1.67 9.76 -23.04
CA THR A 15 2.40 8.65 -23.70
C THR A 15 3.88 8.66 -23.32
N GLU A 16 4.34 9.72 -22.63
CA GLU A 16 5.70 9.89 -22.18
C GLU A 16 5.90 9.19 -20.83
N ARG A 17 6.68 8.11 -20.82
CA ARG A 17 7.04 7.38 -19.60
C ARG A 17 8.22 8.08 -18.94
N LYS A 18 7.93 8.86 -17.91
CA LYS A 18 8.90 9.53 -17.02
C LYS A 18 8.79 8.95 -15.63
N LEU A 19 9.81 9.15 -14.80
CA LEU A 19 9.77 8.80 -13.38
C LEU A 19 8.54 9.44 -12.72
N GLU A 20 7.66 8.61 -12.21
CA GLU A 20 6.38 8.99 -11.57
C GLU A 20 6.36 8.65 -10.10
N SER A 21 7.11 7.62 -9.71
CA SER A 21 7.12 7.09 -8.37
C SER A 21 8.52 6.61 -7.95
N VAL A 22 8.91 6.92 -6.72
CA VAL A 22 10.09 6.37 -6.08
C VAL A 22 9.66 5.58 -4.84
N PHE A 23 10.11 4.33 -4.76
CA PHE A 23 10.03 3.51 -3.55
C PHE A 23 11.36 3.63 -2.81
N LEU A 24 11.34 4.21 -1.63
CA LEU A 24 12.51 4.41 -0.79
C LEU A 24 12.37 3.59 0.50
N PHE A 25 13.24 2.58 0.64
CA PHE A 25 13.36 1.81 1.87
C PHE A 25 14.28 2.58 2.80
N VAL A 26 13.71 3.29 3.76
CA VAL A 26 14.45 4.27 4.57
C VAL A 26 15.32 3.66 5.66
N THR A 27 15.06 2.41 6.06
CA THR A 27 15.84 1.72 7.09
C THR A 27 15.72 0.20 6.98
N GLY A 28 16.78 -0.52 7.31
CA GLY A 28 16.79 -1.97 7.49
C GLY A 28 16.33 -2.43 8.88
N ARG A 29 16.08 -1.50 9.81
CA ARG A 29 15.66 -1.83 11.18
C ARG A 29 14.15 -2.04 11.27
N CYS A 30 13.75 -3.08 12.01
CA CYS A 30 12.34 -3.34 12.30
C CYS A 30 12.18 -3.85 13.73
N ASN A 31 11.10 -3.43 14.40
CA ASN A 31 10.72 -3.90 15.73
C ASN A 31 9.62 -4.99 15.69
N ALA A 32 9.38 -5.58 14.53
CA ALA A 32 8.50 -6.74 14.34
C ALA A 32 9.21 -7.87 13.59
N LYS A 33 8.72 -9.10 13.74
CA LYS A 33 9.28 -10.31 13.08
C LYS A 33 8.19 -11.04 12.30
N CYS A 34 7.54 -10.32 11.38
CA CYS A 34 6.42 -10.84 10.62
C CYS A 34 6.79 -12.09 9.84
N ALA A 35 5.98 -13.14 9.97
CA ALA A 35 6.20 -14.41 9.27
C ALA A 35 6.13 -14.27 7.75
N MET A 36 5.25 -13.39 7.24
CA MET A 36 5.04 -13.12 5.83
C MET A 36 5.90 -11.98 5.26
N CYS A 37 6.89 -11.48 6.02
CA CYS A 37 7.72 -10.36 5.56
C CYS A 37 8.56 -10.75 4.35
N PHE A 38 8.30 -10.14 3.20
CA PHE A 38 9.05 -10.38 1.96
C PHE A 38 10.44 -9.73 1.95
N TYR A 39 10.68 -8.78 2.86
CA TYR A 39 11.92 -8.03 2.97
C TYR A 39 12.84 -8.53 4.11
N ALA A 40 12.46 -9.62 4.78
CA ALA A 40 13.18 -10.15 5.93
C ALA A 40 14.65 -10.46 5.64
N GLN A 41 14.92 -11.14 4.52
CA GLN A 41 16.30 -11.50 4.13
C GLN A 41 17.17 -10.28 3.84
N GLU A 42 16.60 -9.21 3.30
CA GLU A 42 17.32 -7.98 3.06
C GLU A 42 17.71 -7.27 4.37
N MET A 43 16.77 -7.22 5.33
CA MET A 43 17.05 -6.67 6.67
C MET A 43 18.09 -7.48 7.46
N ASP A 44 18.08 -8.80 7.29
CA ASP A 44 19.01 -9.72 7.98
C ASP A 44 20.48 -9.53 7.51
N LYS A 45 20.71 -8.87 6.35
CA LYS A 45 22.05 -8.48 5.87
C LYS A 45 22.73 -7.42 6.73
N LYS A 46 21.96 -6.67 7.54
CA LYS A 46 22.43 -5.66 8.50
C LYS A 46 23.40 -4.64 7.91
N GLN A 47 23.18 -4.23 6.66
CA GLN A 47 23.96 -3.16 6.06
C GLN A 47 23.58 -1.80 6.71
N PRO A 48 24.47 -0.80 6.67
CA PRO A 48 24.14 0.54 7.15
C PRO A 48 23.03 1.17 6.28
N ASP A 49 22.12 1.89 6.92
CA ASP A 49 21.11 2.69 6.22
C ASP A 49 21.78 3.82 5.41
N LEU A 50 21.19 4.23 4.31
CA LEU A 50 21.56 5.47 3.61
C LEU A 50 21.54 6.64 4.59
N THR A 51 22.57 7.46 4.54
CA THR A 51 22.67 8.69 5.34
C THR A 51 21.67 9.74 4.85
N PHE A 52 21.40 10.74 5.68
CA PHE A 52 20.56 11.86 5.28
C PHE A 52 21.13 12.61 4.07
N GLU A 53 22.44 12.82 3.99
CA GLU A 53 23.10 13.50 2.87
C GLU A 53 23.02 12.70 1.57
N GLU A 54 23.14 11.37 1.62
CA GLU A 54 22.93 10.52 0.45
C GLU A 54 21.46 10.61 -0.05
N ILE A 55 20.48 10.58 0.86
CA ILE A 55 19.06 10.74 0.49
C ILE A 55 18.77 12.15 -0.03
N LYS A 56 19.41 13.16 0.54
CA LYS A 56 19.33 14.53 0.05
C LYS A 56 19.85 14.62 -1.40
N ARG A 57 20.99 14.04 -1.68
CA ARG A 57 21.54 13.98 -3.04
C ARG A 57 20.62 13.25 -4.01
N ILE A 58 20.02 12.14 -3.60
CA ILE A 58 18.98 11.43 -4.37
C ILE A 58 17.82 12.38 -4.69
N SER A 59 17.32 13.16 -3.74
CA SER A 59 16.21 14.08 -3.97
C SER A 59 16.59 15.21 -4.93
N GLU A 60 17.82 15.73 -4.85
CA GLU A 60 18.31 16.80 -5.71
C GLU A 60 18.45 16.38 -7.19
N THR A 61 18.70 15.11 -7.45
CA THR A 61 18.96 14.57 -8.80
C THR A 61 17.78 13.85 -9.44
N ALA A 62 16.76 13.46 -8.66
CA ALA A 62 15.63 12.68 -9.15
C ALA A 62 14.68 13.47 -10.08
N GLY A 63 14.73 14.82 -10.05
CA GLY A 63 13.79 15.66 -10.78
C GLY A 63 12.37 15.58 -10.22
N GLU A 64 11.38 16.06 -10.95
CA GLU A 64 9.98 16.06 -10.54
C GLU A 64 9.33 14.69 -10.69
N PHE A 65 8.63 14.23 -9.64
CA PHE A 65 7.76 13.05 -9.71
C PHE A 65 6.59 13.20 -8.72
N ASN A 66 5.53 12.37 -8.85
CA ASN A 66 4.31 12.61 -8.10
C ASN A 66 4.25 11.86 -6.76
N ARG A 67 4.84 10.66 -6.65
CA ARG A 67 4.62 9.76 -5.51
C ARG A 67 5.89 9.26 -4.87
N LEU A 68 5.96 9.43 -3.56
CA LEU A 68 6.98 8.82 -2.74
C LEU A 68 6.37 7.68 -1.91
N TRP A 69 6.85 6.47 -2.14
CA TRP A 69 6.49 5.29 -1.37
C TRP A 69 7.59 5.01 -0.37
N ILE A 70 7.34 5.30 0.89
CA ILE A 70 8.24 4.93 1.98
C ILE A 70 8.06 3.44 2.26
N SER A 71 9.16 2.76 2.54
CA SER A 71 9.20 1.36 2.93
C SER A 71 10.44 1.08 3.81
N GLY A 72 10.78 -0.18 3.99
CA GLY A 72 11.95 -0.61 4.75
C GLY A 72 11.61 -1.71 5.73
N GLY A 73 12.28 -1.71 6.88
CA GLY A 73 11.83 -2.40 8.07
C GLY A 73 10.60 -1.72 8.64
N GLU A 74 10.77 -0.94 9.71
CA GLU A 74 9.70 -0.09 10.21
C GLU A 74 10.12 1.39 10.08
N PRO A 75 9.49 2.17 9.21
CA PRO A 75 9.90 3.56 8.97
C PRO A 75 9.89 4.43 10.23
N THR A 76 9.02 4.11 11.22
CA THR A 76 8.96 4.85 12.49
C THR A 76 10.19 4.69 13.37
N LEU A 77 11.14 3.84 13.00
CA LEU A 77 12.42 3.71 13.66
C LEU A 77 13.50 4.67 13.14
N ARG A 78 13.23 5.36 12.04
CA ARG A 78 14.14 6.34 11.47
C ARG A 78 13.79 7.75 11.96
N ASP A 79 14.71 8.39 12.70
CA ASP A 79 14.44 9.65 13.40
C ASP A 79 14.29 10.85 12.47
N ASP A 80 15.06 10.91 11.39
CA ASP A 80 15.07 11.98 10.38
C ASP A 80 14.05 11.78 9.24
N LEU A 81 13.10 10.82 9.38
CA LEU A 81 12.09 10.60 8.34
C LEU A 81 11.26 11.86 8.00
N PRO A 82 10.81 12.68 8.97
CA PRO A 82 10.08 13.90 8.63
C PRO A 82 10.90 14.84 7.74
N GLU A 83 12.18 15.01 8.02
CA GLU A 83 13.11 15.82 7.24
C GLU A 83 13.27 15.26 5.82
N ILE A 84 13.38 13.95 5.68
CA ILE A 84 13.45 13.25 4.38
C ILE A 84 12.19 13.54 3.56
N LEU A 85 11.01 13.47 4.16
CA LEU A 85 9.75 13.77 3.46
C LEU A 85 9.68 15.22 2.99
N GLU A 86 10.17 16.15 3.82
CA GLU A 86 10.25 17.58 3.50
C GLU A 86 11.22 17.86 2.35
N LEU A 87 12.35 17.14 2.26
CA LEU A 87 13.29 17.21 1.12
C LEU A 87 12.57 16.88 -0.20
N PHE A 88 11.91 15.72 -0.27
CA PHE A 88 11.23 15.29 -1.49
C PHE A 88 10.04 16.19 -1.85
N TYR A 89 9.33 16.73 -0.84
CA TYR A 89 8.28 17.71 -1.10
C TYR A 89 8.84 18.98 -1.75
N LYS A 90 9.97 19.47 -1.26
CA LYS A 90 10.63 20.70 -1.73
C LYS A 90 11.30 20.50 -3.09
N ASN A 91 12.09 19.44 -3.24
CA ASN A 91 12.95 19.26 -4.41
C ASN A 91 12.24 18.59 -5.59
N ASN A 92 11.29 17.69 -5.29
CA ASN A 92 10.65 16.86 -6.32
C ASN A 92 9.17 17.16 -6.52
N HIS A 93 8.60 18.09 -5.76
CA HIS A 93 7.19 18.54 -5.85
C HIS A 93 6.18 17.39 -5.73
N ILE A 94 6.49 16.39 -4.90
CA ILE A 94 5.62 15.23 -4.68
C ILE A 94 4.21 15.64 -4.23
N LYS A 95 3.20 14.89 -4.69
CA LYS A 95 1.78 15.13 -4.41
C LYS A 95 1.20 14.13 -3.42
N ASP A 96 1.80 12.94 -3.35
CA ASP A 96 1.37 11.87 -2.46
C ASP A 96 2.58 11.20 -1.80
N VAL A 97 2.50 10.99 -0.48
CA VAL A 97 3.42 10.13 0.28
C VAL A 97 2.64 8.96 0.84
N ASN A 98 3.15 7.75 0.68
CA ASN A 98 2.62 6.56 1.33
C ASN A 98 3.62 6.04 2.36
N ILE A 99 3.16 5.83 3.60
CA ILE A 99 3.98 5.36 4.72
C ILE A 99 3.33 4.13 5.34
N PRO A 100 3.86 2.93 5.14
CA PRO A 100 3.44 1.76 5.88
C PRO A 100 3.97 1.84 7.31
N THR A 101 3.21 1.32 8.26
CA THR A 101 3.66 1.16 9.65
C THR A 101 2.98 -0.01 10.33
N ASN A 102 3.71 -0.67 11.23
CA ASN A 102 3.16 -1.72 12.09
C ASN A 102 2.36 -1.18 13.29
N GLY A 103 2.33 0.15 13.46
CA GLY A 103 1.54 0.81 14.49
C GLY A 103 2.07 0.67 15.93
N LEU A 104 3.30 0.23 16.13
CA LEU A 104 3.88 0.02 17.48
C LEU A 104 4.30 1.32 18.18
N ARG A 105 4.26 2.47 17.49
CA ARG A 105 4.64 3.79 18.02
C ARG A 105 3.55 4.84 17.77
N PRO A 106 2.39 4.75 18.45
CA PRO A 106 1.21 5.56 18.17
C PRO A 106 1.46 7.07 18.17
N GLU A 107 2.07 7.59 19.23
CA GLU A 107 2.29 9.03 19.41
C GLU A 107 3.25 9.59 18.37
N ARG A 108 4.30 8.81 18.02
CA ARG A 108 5.28 9.19 17.02
C ARG A 108 4.68 9.32 15.63
N VAL A 109 3.78 8.42 15.27
CA VAL A 109 3.04 8.50 13.99
C VAL A 109 2.23 9.80 13.92
N VAL A 110 1.51 10.13 15.00
CA VAL A 110 0.72 11.36 15.07
C VAL A 110 1.59 12.62 14.99
N GLU A 111 2.71 12.63 15.72
CA GLU A 111 3.67 13.74 15.68
C GLU A 111 4.20 13.99 14.26
N TRP A 112 4.57 12.93 13.55
CA TRP A 112 5.06 13.04 12.18
C TRP A 112 4.00 13.56 11.21
N ILE A 113 2.77 13.07 11.33
CA ILE A 113 1.67 13.57 10.52
C ILE A 113 1.45 15.07 10.78
N LYS A 114 1.45 15.50 12.05
CA LYS A 114 1.32 16.92 12.42
C LYS A 114 2.41 17.77 11.76
N ARG A 115 3.67 17.35 11.90
CA ARG A 115 4.81 18.04 11.29
C ARG A 115 4.71 18.08 9.77
N PHE A 116 4.45 16.95 9.14
CA PHE A 116 4.28 16.87 7.69
C PHE A 116 3.15 17.75 7.18
N ARG A 117 1.99 17.72 7.82
CA ARG A 117 0.85 18.57 7.44
C ARG A 117 1.14 20.07 7.57
N LYS A 118 1.97 20.45 8.53
CA LYS A 118 2.43 21.83 8.71
C LYS A 118 3.37 22.27 7.58
N ASN A 119 4.37 21.43 7.25
CA ASN A 119 5.47 21.78 6.36
C ASN A 119 5.22 21.43 4.89
N CYS A 120 4.34 20.44 4.63
CA CYS A 120 3.99 19.95 3.30
C CYS A 120 2.46 20.06 3.05
N PRO A 121 1.86 21.27 3.10
CA PRO A 121 0.40 21.45 3.17
C PRO A 121 -0.34 21.01 1.92
N GLU A 122 0.33 20.88 0.77
CA GLU A 122 -0.29 20.51 -0.51
C GLU A 122 -0.07 19.05 -0.90
N CYS A 123 0.69 18.29 -0.09
CA CYS A 123 0.94 16.87 -0.31
C CYS A 123 0.00 16.02 0.54
N ASN A 124 -0.61 14.99 -0.07
CA ASN A 124 -1.35 13.99 0.69
C ASN A 124 -0.39 13.10 1.45
N ILE A 125 -0.75 12.75 2.68
CA ILE A 125 -0.06 11.70 3.42
C ILE A 125 -1.00 10.52 3.63
N ASN A 126 -0.58 9.36 3.15
CA ASN A 126 -1.30 8.11 3.26
C ASN A 126 -0.59 7.22 4.27
N ILE A 127 -1.19 7.05 5.44
CA ILE A 127 -0.71 6.10 6.45
C ILE A 127 -1.35 4.75 6.16
N SER A 128 -0.51 3.79 5.77
CA SER A 128 -0.94 2.41 5.50
C SER A 128 -0.63 1.55 6.73
N LEU A 129 -1.59 1.48 7.66
CA LEU A 129 -1.43 0.72 8.88
C LEU A 129 -1.56 -0.78 8.60
N SER A 130 -0.61 -1.53 9.08
CA SER A 130 -0.58 -2.99 8.93
C SER A 130 -1.43 -3.66 10.02
N LEU A 131 -2.60 -4.18 9.65
CA LEU A 131 -3.50 -4.93 10.53
C LEU A 131 -4.08 -6.12 9.78
N ASP A 132 -3.79 -7.35 10.26
CA ASP A 132 -4.02 -8.57 9.48
C ASP A 132 -5.20 -9.42 9.97
N GLY A 133 -5.89 -9.02 11.01
CA GLY A 133 -6.99 -9.78 11.61
C GLY A 133 -7.15 -9.48 13.08
N PHE A 134 -7.89 -10.30 13.78
CA PHE A 134 -8.25 -10.10 15.17
C PHE A 134 -7.15 -10.56 16.15
N GLY A 135 -6.94 -9.78 17.21
CA GLY A 135 -6.23 -10.16 18.44
C GLY A 135 -4.93 -10.95 18.22
N GLU A 136 -4.91 -12.14 18.79
CA GLU A 136 -3.74 -13.03 18.73
C GLU A 136 -3.35 -13.49 17.32
N THR A 137 -4.31 -13.58 16.41
CA THR A 137 -4.01 -13.90 15.01
C THR A 137 -3.09 -12.86 14.39
N HIS A 138 -3.40 -11.57 14.60
CA HIS A 138 -2.55 -10.48 14.16
C HIS A 138 -1.18 -10.52 14.85
N ASP A 139 -1.16 -10.65 16.18
CA ASP A 139 0.06 -10.67 16.97
C ASP A 139 1.00 -11.80 16.54
N ARG A 140 0.45 -13.00 16.33
CA ARG A 140 1.19 -14.16 15.82
C ARG A 140 1.77 -13.91 14.44
N GLN A 141 0.98 -13.36 13.52
CA GLN A 141 1.41 -13.08 12.16
C GLN A 141 2.52 -12.02 12.11
N ARG A 142 2.46 -11.01 13.00
CA ARG A 142 3.45 -9.94 13.13
C ARG A 142 4.64 -10.30 14.02
N GLY A 143 4.54 -11.39 14.80
CA GLY A 143 5.58 -11.84 15.73
C GLY A 143 5.80 -10.86 16.89
N VAL A 144 4.75 -10.15 17.32
CA VAL A 144 4.79 -9.16 18.41
C VAL A 144 3.52 -9.26 19.26
N PRO A 145 3.59 -9.86 20.46
CA PRO A 145 2.46 -9.89 21.38
C PRO A 145 1.95 -8.49 21.72
N GLY A 146 0.63 -8.30 21.69
CA GLY A 146 -0.04 -7.04 22.00
C GLY A 146 0.02 -5.99 20.89
N ASN A 147 0.56 -6.32 19.72
CA ASN A 147 0.59 -5.40 18.59
C ASN A 147 -0.81 -5.00 18.12
N PHE A 148 -1.77 -5.91 18.13
CA PHE A 148 -3.14 -5.65 17.73
C PHE A 148 -3.71 -4.39 18.39
N TYR A 149 -3.70 -4.34 19.71
CA TYR A 149 -4.24 -3.19 20.43
C TYR A 149 -3.42 -1.91 20.26
N LYS A 150 -2.09 -2.02 20.12
CA LYS A 150 -1.23 -0.86 19.80
C LYS A 150 -1.53 -0.29 18.42
N ALA A 151 -1.72 -1.15 17.43
CA ALA A 151 -2.07 -0.72 16.07
C ALA A 151 -3.48 -0.11 16.02
N LEU A 152 -4.45 -0.68 16.75
CA LEU A 152 -5.77 -0.05 16.92
C LEU A 152 -5.66 1.32 17.60
N HIS A 153 -4.82 1.45 18.62
CA HIS A 153 -4.57 2.74 19.28
C HIS A 153 -3.96 3.76 18.30
N THR A 154 -3.00 3.33 17.48
CA THR A 154 -2.46 4.19 16.41
C THR A 154 -3.56 4.69 15.49
N LEU A 155 -4.44 3.79 15.03
CA LEU A 155 -5.55 4.15 14.16
C LEU A 155 -6.53 5.12 14.82
N GLN A 156 -6.87 4.87 16.08
CA GLN A 156 -7.74 5.73 16.88
C GLN A 156 -7.13 7.13 17.05
N LEU A 157 -5.85 7.23 17.37
CA LEU A 157 -5.17 8.52 17.49
C LEU A 157 -5.12 9.28 16.15
N ILE A 158 -4.87 8.60 15.04
CA ILE A 158 -4.91 9.23 13.71
C ILE A 158 -6.32 9.73 13.41
N GLN A 159 -7.34 8.94 13.71
CA GLN A 159 -8.74 9.33 13.51
C GLN A 159 -9.13 10.52 14.38
N ALA A 160 -8.76 10.52 15.65
CA ALA A 160 -9.07 11.60 16.59
C ALA A 160 -8.38 12.94 16.23
N ASN A 161 -7.15 12.88 15.72
CA ASN A 161 -6.39 14.09 15.38
C ASN A 161 -6.63 14.61 13.95
N PHE A 162 -6.98 13.71 13.00
CA PHE A 162 -7.04 14.03 11.57
C PHE A 162 -8.31 13.48 10.88
N GLY A 163 -9.35 13.19 11.63
CA GLY A 163 -10.60 12.64 11.07
C GLY A 163 -11.16 13.49 9.94
N ASP A 164 -11.12 14.80 10.09
CA ASP A 164 -11.64 15.79 9.14
C ASP A 164 -10.59 16.34 8.16
N ASP A 165 -9.32 15.93 8.25
CA ASP A 165 -8.30 16.33 7.28
C ASP A 165 -8.30 15.39 6.08
N GLY A 166 -8.94 15.84 4.99
CA GLY A 166 -9.00 15.08 3.74
C GLY A 166 -7.65 14.82 3.06
N MET A 167 -6.56 15.42 3.54
CA MET A 167 -5.20 15.19 3.06
C MET A 167 -4.48 14.08 3.84
N VAL A 168 -5.03 13.63 4.98
CA VAL A 168 -4.52 12.50 5.77
C VAL A 168 -5.37 11.27 5.47
N LEU A 169 -4.83 10.36 4.68
CA LEU A 169 -5.51 9.13 4.29
C LEU A 169 -5.20 8.01 5.28
N LYS A 170 -6.25 7.41 5.80
CA LYS A 170 -6.21 6.32 6.79
C LYS A 170 -6.47 5.00 6.06
N ASN A 171 -5.41 4.32 5.65
CA ASN A 171 -5.52 3.06 4.95
C ASN A 171 -5.12 1.90 5.85
N LEU A 172 -5.73 0.76 5.62
CA LEU A 172 -5.27 -0.52 6.15
C LEU A 172 -4.71 -1.39 5.04
N SER A 173 -3.69 -2.15 5.40
CA SER A 173 -3.15 -3.24 4.60
C SER A 173 -3.21 -4.53 5.39
N THR A 174 -3.96 -5.50 4.90
CA THR A 174 -4.07 -6.85 5.46
C THR A 174 -3.41 -7.86 4.54
N VAL A 175 -2.40 -8.55 5.01
CA VAL A 175 -1.78 -9.68 4.27
C VAL A 175 -2.49 -10.96 4.65
N ILE A 176 -3.04 -11.64 3.65
CA ILE A 176 -3.74 -12.92 3.84
C ILE A 176 -2.71 -14.04 3.92
N THR A 177 -2.81 -14.84 4.98
CA THR A 177 -1.96 -16.01 5.24
C THR A 177 -2.79 -17.16 5.82
N LYS A 178 -2.16 -18.30 6.09
CA LYS A 178 -2.80 -19.45 6.77
C LYS A 178 -3.39 -19.11 8.15
N TYR A 179 -2.99 -18.01 8.77
CA TYR A 179 -3.47 -17.65 10.11
C TYR A 179 -4.78 -16.88 10.11
N ASN A 180 -5.06 -16.13 9.03
CA ASN A 180 -6.19 -15.22 9.00
C ASN A 180 -7.17 -15.45 7.83
N VAL A 181 -6.91 -16.41 6.97
CA VAL A 181 -7.71 -16.65 5.75
C VAL A 181 -9.20 -16.85 6.04
N ASP A 182 -9.53 -17.54 7.12
CA ASP A 182 -10.92 -17.86 7.49
C ASP A 182 -11.64 -16.72 8.24
N GLN A 183 -10.96 -15.62 8.51
CA GLN A 183 -11.55 -14.48 9.23
C GLN A 183 -11.57 -13.16 8.44
N ILE A 184 -11.16 -13.17 7.17
CA ILE A 184 -10.98 -11.94 6.38
C ILE A 184 -12.28 -11.18 6.19
N GLU A 185 -13.41 -11.85 5.91
CA GLU A 185 -14.71 -11.19 5.77
C GLU A 185 -15.15 -10.54 7.07
N ASP A 186 -15.11 -11.28 8.17
CA ASP A 186 -15.45 -10.78 9.51
C ASP A 186 -14.54 -9.63 9.93
N TRP A 187 -13.24 -9.79 9.69
CA TRP A 187 -12.25 -8.76 9.97
C TRP A 187 -12.52 -7.46 9.23
N MET A 188 -12.74 -7.54 7.92
CA MET A 188 -13.01 -6.36 7.11
C MET A 188 -14.34 -5.69 7.46
N THR A 189 -15.35 -6.49 7.81
CA THR A 189 -16.65 -6.00 8.25
C THR A 189 -16.52 -5.26 9.58
N TRP A 190 -15.87 -5.87 10.56
CA TRP A 190 -15.70 -5.28 11.89
C TRP A 190 -14.91 -3.97 11.83
N ILE A 191 -13.75 -3.97 11.18
CA ILE A 191 -12.90 -2.78 11.13
C ILE A 191 -13.56 -1.64 10.33
N TYR A 192 -14.32 -1.95 9.29
CA TYR A 192 -15.11 -0.97 8.55
C TYR A 192 -16.22 -0.36 9.42
N GLY A 193 -16.87 -1.18 10.26
CA GLY A 193 -17.92 -0.74 11.18
C GLY A 193 -17.37 0.13 12.33
N ARG A 194 -16.18 -0.17 12.81
CA ARG A 194 -15.59 0.50 13.97
C ARG A 194 -14.76 1.75 13.64
N PHE A 195 -14.22 1.87 12.42
CA PHE A 195 -13.30 2.95 12.06
C PHE A 195 -13.65 3.62 10.72
N GLN A 196 -13.38 4.92 10.64
CA GLN A 196 -13.51 5.68 9.40
C GLN A 196 -12.22 5.60 8.59
N LEU A 197 -12.11 4.57 7.76
CA LEU A 197 -10.97 4.35 6.90
C LEU A 197 -11.17 4.97 5.52
N SER A 198 -10.08 5.43 4.90
CA SER A 198 -10.09 5.88 3.50
C SER A 198 -10.19 4.70 2.55
N THR A 199 -9.45 3.64 2.82
CA THR A 199 -9.52 2.36 2.08
C THR A 199 -8.93 1.22 2.92
N HIS A 200 -9.21 0.00 2.51
CA HIS A 200 -8.63 -1.22 3.07
C HIS A 200 -8.21 -2.13 1.91
N THR A 201 -6.93 -2.46 1.85
CA THR A 201 -6.39 -3.37 0.84
C THR A 201 -6.08 -4.72 1.46
N ILE A 202 -6.45 -5.80 0.76
CA ILE A 202 -6.01 -7.15 1.08
C ILE A 202 -4.91 -7.56 0.12
N GLU A 203 -3.84 -8.14 0.65
CA GLU A 203 -2.65 -8.52 -0.09
C GLU A 203 -2.39 -10.03 0.07
N ALA A 204 -1.90 -10.68 -0.98
CA ALA A 204 -1.34 -12.02 -0.86
C ALA A 204 0.12 -11.93 -0.38
N ALA A 205 0.54 -12.86 0.47
CA ALA A 205 1.96 -13.00 0.80
C ALA A 205 2.75 -13.31 -0.49
N ARG A 206 3.87 -12.60 -0.69
CA ARG A 206 4.64 -12.62 -1.93
C ARG A 206 6.15 -12.57 -1.69
N GLY A 207 6.93 -12.81 -2.75
CA GLY A 207 8.39 -12.76 -2.68
C GLY A 207 8.98 -13.84 -1.76
N MET A 208 10.15 -13.59 -1.22
CA MET A 208 10.83 -14.49 -0.28
C MET A 208 10.40 -14.14 1.15
N THR A 209 9.37 -14.83 1.64
CA THR A 209 8.85 -14.62 2.99
C THR A 209 9.74 -15.26 4.05
N ARG A 210 9.68 -14.77 5.30
CA ARG A 210 10.39 -15.35 6.44
C ARG A 210 9.95 -16.80 6.71
N ASP A 211 8.66 -17.10 6.54
CA ASP A 211 8.08 -18.44 6.57
C ASP A 211 7.33 -18.66 5.23
N ASP A 212 7.86 -19.55 4.39
CA ASP A 212 7.27 -19.84 3.07
C ASP A 212 5.87 -20.47 3.16
N GLY A 213 5.53 -21.08 4.28
CA GLY A 213 4.18 -21.56 4.55
C GLY A 213 3.11 -20.46 4.64
N MET A 214 3.51 -19.18 4.55
CA MET A 214 2.57 -18.05 4.47
C MET A 214 1.99 -17.87 3.05
N LYS A 215 2.65 -18.39 2.01
CA LYS A 215 2.24 -18.29 0.60
C LYS A 215 1.33 -19.47 0.23
N MET A 216 0.12 -19.50 0.77
CA MET A 216 -0.79 -20.63 0.63
C MET A 216 -1.99 -20.37 -0.31
N LEU A 217 -2.14 -19.14 -0.81
CA LEU A 217 -3.28 -18.79 -1.64
C LEU A 217 -3.13 -19.34 -3.05
N THR A 218 -4.24 -19.89 -3.54
CA THR A 218 -4.43 -20.29 -4.94
C THR A 218 -5.32 -19.28 -5.66
N GLU A 219 -5.42 -19.36 -7.00
CA GLU A 219 -6.35 -18.53 -7.75
C GLU A 219 -7.78 -18.67 -7.22
N SER A 220 -8.25 -19.90 -7.00
CA SER A 220 -9.62 -20.17 -6.57
C SER A 220 -9.90 -19.63 -5.16
N SER A 221 -8.98 -19.84 -4.20
CA SER A 221 -9.14 -19.35 -2.84
C SER A 221 -9.13 -17.81 -2.77
N LEU A 222 -8.24 -17.16 -3.55
CA LEU A 222 -8.19 -15.71 -3.58
C LEU A 222 -9.44 -15.11 -4.24
N ARG A 223 -9.97 -15.72 -5.31
CA ARG A 223 -11.24 -15.29 -5.92
C ARG A 223 -12.40 -15.43 -4.94
N LYS A 224 -12.49 -16.54 -4.20
CA LYS A 224 -13.51 -16.74 -3.17
C LYS A 224 -13.47 -15.63 -2.13
N ILE A 225 -12.30 -15.34 -1.56
CA ILE A 225 -12.13 -14.25 -0.58
C ILE A 225 -12.55 -12.91 -1.17
N GLN A 226 -12.17 -12.62 -2.42
CA GLN A 226 -12.55 -11.38 -3.10
C GLN A 226 -14.06 -11.25 -3.29
N ASP A 227 -14.77 -12.35 -3.47
CA ASP A 227 -16.22 -12.39 -3.57
C ASP A 227 -16.89 -12.19 -2.20
N GLU A 228 -16.33 -12.80 -1.15
CA GLU A 228 -16.79 -12.66 0.23
C GLU A 228 -16.68 -11.22 0.73
N VAL A 229 -15.57 -10.53 0.46
CA VAL A 229 -15.35 -9.14 0.89
C VAL A 229 -15.95 -8.08 -0.03
N ALA A 230 -16.59 -8.47 -1.14
CA ALA A 230 -17.21 -7.52 -2.08
C ALA A 230 -18.22 -6.57 -1.41
N PRO A 231 -19.07 -6.99 -0.44
CA PRO A 231 -19.98 -6.09 0.26
C PRO A 231 -19.26 -4.94 0.98
N VAL A 232 -18.10 -5.22 1.59
CA VAL A 232 -17.30 -4.18 2.27
C VAL A 232 -16.77 -3.16 1.26
N TYR A 233 -16.29 -3.59 0.10
CA TYR A 233 -15.86 -2.66 -0.96
C TYR A 233 -17.02 -1.85 -1.53
N ASN A 234 -18.22 -2.43 -1.63
CA ASN A 234 -19.42 -1.69 -1.98
C ASN A 234 -19.73 -0.59 -0.95
N ALA A 235 -19.59 -0.89 0.35
CA ALA A 235 -19.79 0.09 1.42
C ALA A 235 -18.74 1.23 1.36
N TYR A 236 -17.48 0.93 1.05
CA TYR A 236 -16.46 1.96 0.77
C TYR A 236 -16.84 2.82 -0.43
N ALA A 237 -17.29 2.21 -1.52
CA ALA A 237 -17.74 2.95 -2.71
C ALA A 237 -18.91 3.89 -2.38
N ASP A 238 -19.88 3.43 -1.59
CA ASP A 238 -21.03 4.24 -1.16
C ASP A 238 -20.60 5.42 -0.28
N ARG A 239 -19.62 5.23 0.60
CA ARG A 239 -19.02 6.33 1.38
C ARG A 239 -18.37 7.36 0.46
N MET A 240 -17.53 6.94 -0.48
CA MET A 240 -16.87 7.85 -1.44
C MET A 240 -17.90 8.61 -2.32
N VAL A 241 -18.98 7.95 -2.70
CA VAL A 241 -20.07 8.58 -3.46
C VAL A 241 -20.77 9.66 -2.63
N ARG A 242 -21.01 9.42 -1.34
CA ARG A 242 -21.58 10.45 -0.43
C ARG A 242 -20.69 11.69 -0.32
N GLU A 243 -19.37 11.50 -0.31
CA GLU A 243 -18.39 12.57 -0.26
C GLU A 243 -18.18 13.29 -1.60
N SER A 244 -18.61 12.68 -2.70
CA SER A 244 -18.52 13.23 -4.05
C SER A 244 -19.70 14.15 -4.36
N SER A 245 -19.57 15.02 -5.37
CA SER A 245 -20.62 15.96 -5.80
C SER A 245 -20.97 15.81 -7.28
N GLY A 246 -22.26 16.06 -7.62
CA GLY A 246 -22.75 16.15 -8.98
C GLY A 246 -22.49 14.90 -9.84
N LEU A 247 -22.12 15.12 -11.10
CA LEU A 247 -21.86 14.06 -12.10
C LEU A 247 -20.68 13.12 -11.75
N ARG A 248 -19.88 13.47 -10.74
CA ARG A 248 -18.76 12.61 -10.30
C ARG A 248 -19.24 11.36 -9.55
N LYS A 249 -20.42 11.39 -8.93
CA LYS A 249 -20.93 10.27 -8.12
C LYS A 249 -20.95 8.92 -8.84
N PRO A 250 -21.63 8.74 -9.99
CA PRO A 250 -21.65 7.46 -10.67
C PRO A 250 -20.28 7.03 -11.20
N ILE A 251 -19.46 7.98 -11.65
CA ILE A 251 -18.11 7.72 -12.13
C ILE A 251 -17.21 7.25 -10.97
N THR A 252 -17.31 7.85 -9.79
CA THR A 252 -16.56 7.44 -8.61
C THR A 252 -16.86 5.99 -8.23
N ARG A 253 -18.15 5.62 -8.17
CA ARG A 253 -18.55 4.25 -7.85
C ARG A 253 -18.05 3.24 -8.90
N LEU A 254 -18.31 3.55 -10.18
CA LEU A 254 -17.89 2.70 -11.29
C LEU A 254 -16.39 2.47 -11.26
N PHE A 255 -15.63 3.55 -11.16
CA PHE A 255 -14.18 3.46 -11.20
C PHE A 255 -13.62 2.72 -9.98
N TYR A 256 -14.05 3.05 -8.77
CA TYR A 256 -13.53 2.42 -7.56
C TYR A 256 -13.79 0.91 -7.55
N LEU A 257 -15.05 0.49 -7.70
CA LEU A 257 -15.40 -0.93 -7.66
C LEU A 257 -14.78 -1.70 -8.83
N GLY A 258 -14.86 -1.12 -10.03
CA GLY A 258 -14.31 -1.75 -11.22
C GLY A 258 -12.82 -1.89 -11.17
N PHE A 259 -12.11 -0.87 -10.67
CA PHE A 259 -10.66 -0.89 -10.54
C PHE A 259 -10.19 -1.90 -9.50
N ILE A 260 -10.78 -1.91 -8.31
CA ILE A 260 -10.45 -2.90 -7.25
C ILE A 260 -10.66 -4.31 -7.77
N ARG A 261 -11.81 -4.57 -8.40
CA ARG A 261 -12.12 -5.91 -8.93
C ARG A 261 -11.18 -6.33 -10.06
N ALA A 262 -10.86 -5.42 -10.97
CA ALA A 262 -9.91 -5.66 -12.07
C ALA A 262 -8.50 -5.97 -11.54
N MET A 263 -8.01 -5.17 -10.59
CA MET A 263 -6.71 -5.37 -9.96
C MET A 263 -6.63 -6.73 -9.26
N TYR A 264 -7.64 -7.07 -8.48
CA TYR A 264 -7.68 -8.36 -7.79
C TYR A 264 -7.83 -9.54 -8.75
N GLY A 265 -8.58 -9.35 -9.85
CA GLY A 265 -8.71 -10.35 -10.90
C GLY A 265 -7.38 -10.69 -11.57
N VAL A 266 -6.54 -9.68 -11.86
CA VAL A 266 -5.17 -9.88 -12.38
C VAL A 266 -4.32 -10.63 -11.36
N ARG A 267 -4.36 -10.20 -10.10
CA ARG A 267 -3.60 -10.87 -9.03
C ARG A 267 -3.97 -12.33 -8.91
N ALA A 268 -5.28 -12.64 -8.85
CA ALA A 268 -5.75 -14.00 -8.68
C ALA A 268 -5.30 -14.91 -9.83
N SER A 269 -5.44 -14.46 -11.09
CA SER A 269 -5.03 -15.26 -12.25
C SER A 269 -3.52 -15.51 -12.34
N ASN A 270 -2.71 -14.79 -11.56
CA ASN A 270 -1.26 -14.96 -11.50
C ASN A 270 -0.79 -15.78 -10.27
N MET A 271 -1.70 -16.33 -9.46
CA MET A 271 -1.32 -17.11 -8.28
C MET A 271 -0.80 -18.51 -8.64
N ASP A 272 -1.57 -19.27 -9.42
CA ASP A 272 -1.25 -20.69 -9.70
C ASP A 272 -0.54 -20.86 -11.04
N ARG A 273 -0.75 -19.94 -11.96
CA ARG A 273 -0.22 -20.01 -13.33
C ARG A 273 0.38 -18.67 -13.69
N PRO A 274 1.67 -18.48 -13.40
CA PRO A 274 2.35 -17.27 -13.81
C PRO A 274 2.27 -17.16 -15.34
N THR A 275 1.45 -16.22 -15.79
CA THR A 275 1.32 -15.93 -17.21
C THR A 275 1.88 -14.56 -17.48
N PRO A 276 2.58 -14.36 -18.59
CA PRO A 276 2.99 -13.04 -19.00
C PRO A 276 1.79 -12.12 -19.00
N TRP A 277 1.97 -10.98 -18.39
CA TRP A 277 0.92 -10.03 -18.21
C TRP A 277 0.64 -9.30 -19.53
N LYS A 278 -0.62 -9.19 -19.93
CA LYS A 278 -1.01 -8.55 -21.19
C LYS A 278 -0.91 -7.01 -21.17
N MET A 279 -0.51 -6.41 -20.05
CA MET A 279 -0.26 -4.98 -19.90
C MET A 279 1.23 -4.76 -19.72
N ASP A 280 1.73 -3.64 -20.23
CA ASP A 280 3.13 -3.30 -20.07
C ASP A 280 3.41 -2.96 -18.60
N CYS A 281 4.35 -3.66 -18.00
CA CYS A 281 4.86 -3.27 -16.71
C CYS A 281 5.73 -2.02 -16.87
N THR A 282 5.57 -1.04 -15.98
CA THR A 282 6.31 0.22 -16.03
C THR A 282 7.47 0.27 -15.05
N ALA A 283 7.84 -0.88 -14.48
CA ALA A 283 8.99 -1.00 -13.58
C ALA A 283 10.28 -0.61 -14.30
N GLY A 284 11.07 0.25 -13.68
CA GLY A 284 12.31 0.79 -14.26
C GLY A 284 12.10 1.94 -15.22
N GLU A 285 10.89 2.15 -15.77
CA GLU A 285 10.59 3.29 -16.66
C GLU A 285 9.94 4.45 -15.88
N THR A 286 8.88 4.15 -15.12
CA THR A 286 8.12 5.16 -14.37
C THR A 286 8.30 5.02 -12.88
N THR A 287 9.01 4.00 -12.44
CA THR A 287 9.19 3.68 -11.02
C THR A 287 10.61 3.19 -10.77
N LEU A 288 11.19 3.68 -9.69
CA LEU A 288 12.49 3.27 -9.17
C LEU A 288 12.33 2.77 -7.74
N VAL A 289 13.01 1.69 -7.39
CA VAL A 289 13.10 1.18 -6.02
C VAL A 289 14.53 1.38 -5.52
N ILE A 290 14.68 1.97 -4.34
CA ILE A 290 15.96 2.17 -3.67
C ILE A 290 15.89 1.50 -2.29
N ASP A 291 16.73 0.50 -2.07
CA ASP A 291 16.85 -0.21 -0.81
C ASP A 291 17.52 0.67 0.27
N TYR A 292 17.35 0.30 1.53
CA TYR A 292 17.87 1.07 2.66
C TYR A 292 19.39 1.26 2.66
N ASP A 293 20.13 0.37 1.99
CA ASP A 293 21.60 0.38 1.86
C ASP A 293 22.07 1.01 0.54
N GLY A 294 21.15 1.55 -0.25
CA GLY A 294 21.43 2.22 -1.51
C GLY A 294 21.41 1.33 -2.75
N ARG A 295 21.18 0.03 -2.62
CA ARG A 295 20.94 -0.80 -3.83
C ARG A 295 19.68 -0.35 -4.54
N PHE A 296 19.70 -0.32 -5.87
CA PHE A 296 18.54 0.06 -6.65
C PHE A 296 18.05 -1.07 -7.55
N ARG A 297 16.74 -1.05 -7.84
CA ARG A 297 16.01 -2.06 -8.62
C ARG A 297 14.93 -1.41 -9.48
N ALA A 298 14.55 -2.08 -10.56
CA ALA A 298 13.34 -1.71 -11.30
C ALA A 298 12.06 -2.05 -10.49
N CYS A 299 12.08 -3.16 -9.74
CA CYS A 299 10.97 -3.65 -8.91
C CYS A 299 11.50 -4.32 -7.65
N GLU A 300 10.79 -4.20 -6.52
CA GLU A 300 11.19 -4.78 -5.23
C GLU A 300 11.29 -6.32 -5.22
N LEU A 301 10.67 -6.99 -6.19
CA LEU A 301 10.70 -8.45 -6.36
C LEU A 301 11.78 -8.94 -7.34
N ARG A 302 12.61 -8.03 -7.86
CA ARG A 302 13.69 -8.35 -8.79
C ARG A 302 15.05 -8.06 -8.15
N GLU A 303 16.10 -8.62 -8.74
CA GLU A 303 17.46 -8.46 -8.21
C GLU A 303 17.96 -7.00 -8.27
N PRO A 304 18.82 -6.60 -7.35
CA PRO A 304 19.49 -5.30 -7.43
C PRO A 304 20.32 -5.15 -8.69
N LEU A 305 20.31 -3.95 -9.27
CA LEU A 305 21.04 -3.61 -10.51
C LEU A 305 22.36 -2.89 -10.25
N GLY A 306 22.59 -2.44 -9.02
CA GLY A 306 23.75 -1.68 -8.58
C GLY A 306 23.45 -0.95 -7.29
N ASN A 307 24.34 -0.02 -6.91
CA ASN A 307 24.16 0.86 -5.75
C ASN A 307 24.13 2.32 -6.20
N VAL A 308 23.27 3.14 -5.60
CA VAL A 308 23.19 4.58 -5.91
C VAL A 308 24.51 5.30 -5.68
N LYS A 309 25.35 4.81 -4.76
CA LYS A 309 26.66 5.35 -4.44
C LYS A 309 27.66 5.23 -5.60
N ASP A 310 27.51 4.21 -6.45
CA ASP A 310 28.34 4.02 -7.65
C ASP A 310 28.06 5.07 -8.74
N TYR A 311 26.98 5.84 -8.55
CA TYR A 311 26.51 6.91 -9.45
C TYR A 311 26.45 8.27 -8.73
N ASP A 312 27.21 8.47 -7.65
CA ASP A 312 27.15 9.69 -6.85
C ASP A 312 25.73 10.09 -6.42
N CYS A 313 24.87 9.09 -6.21
CA CYS A 313 23.42 9.24 -5.94
C CYS A 313 22.67 10.01 -7.04
N ASP A 314 23.13 10.01 -8.27
CA ASP A 314 22.48 10.65 -9.41
C ASP A 314 21.41 9.74 -10.03
N ILE A 315 20.15 10.05 -9.73
CA ILE A 315 19.00 9.26 -10.18
C ILE A 315 18.80 9.36 -11.70
N GLN A 316 19.14 10.47 -12.34
CA GLN A 316 19.03 10.60 -13.78
C GLN A 316 20.01 9.67 -14.49
N GLN A 317 21.25 9.55 -14.01
CA GLN A 317 22.22 8.60 -14.53
C GLN A 317 21.77 7.15 -14.31
N ILE A 318 21.21 6.84 -13.13
CA ILE A 318 20.69 5.50 -12.82
C ILE A 318 19.57 5.11 -13.78
N MET A 319 18.59 5.98 -13.99
CA MET A 319 17.46 5.73 -14.90
C MET A 319 17.90 5.54 -16.36
N GLN A 320 19.03 6.14 -16.75
CA GLN A 320 19.62 6.01 -18.08
C GLN A 320 20.71 4.94 -18.18
N SER A 321 21.01 4.23 -17.11
CA SER A 321 22.09 3.24 -17.05
C SER A 321 21.82 2.04 -17.99
N GLU A 322 22.89 1.40 -18.43
CA GLU A 322 22.80 0.17 -19.23
C GLU A 322 22.12 -0.96 -18.42
N ALA A 323 22.40 -1.04 -17.12
CA ALA A 323 21.78 -1.99 -16.21
C ALA A 323 20.25 -1.84 -16.18
N MET A 324 19.75 -0.60 -16.06
CA MET A 324 18.31 -0.34 -16.07
C MET A 324 17.68 -0.66 -17.44
N ARG A 325 18.33 -0.28 -18.55
CA ARG A 325 17.82 -0.60 -19.90
C ARG A 325 17.74 -2.12 -20.14
N LYS A 326 18.76 -2.86 -19.72
CA LYS A 326 18.76 -4.33 -19.83
C LYS A 326 17.63 -4.96 -19.01
N GLU A 327 17.39 -4.44 -17.80
CA GLU A 327 16.35 -4.92 -16.92
C GLU A 327 14.94 -4.63 -17.46
N ILE A 328 14.69 -3.44 -17.99
CA ILE A 328 13.44 -3.09 -18.67
C ILE A 328 13.18 -4.03 -19.86
N ALA A 329 14.21 -4.30 -20.66
CA ALA A 329 14.12 -5.25 -21.77
C ALA A 329 13.82 -6.67 -21.29
N ALA A 330 14.39 -7.11 -20.15
CA ALA A 330 14.15 -8.41 -19.55
C ALA A 330 12.73 -8.56 -18.98
N ILE A 331 12.16 -7.48 -18.44
CA ILE A 331 10.75 -7.42 -18.01
C ILE A 331 9.84 -7.59 -19.23
N GLY A 332 10.18 -6.95 -20.34
CA GLY A 332 9.47 -7.02 -21.61
C GLY A 332 8.09 -6.35 -21.59
N HIS A 333 7.53 -6.19 -22.79
CA HIS A 333 6.26 -5.51 -23.00
C HIS A 333 5.36 -6.29 -23.98
N GLY A 334 4.05 -6.26 -23.76
CA GLY A 334 3.08 -6.84 -24.68
C GLY A 334 3.36 -8.31 -25.00
N ALA A 335 3.68 -8.63 -26.26
CA ALA A 335 3.96 -9.98 -26.72
C ALA A 335 5.33 -10.55 -26.22
N THR A 336 6.24 -9.65 -25.85
CA THR A 336 7.56 -10.02 -25.31
C THR A 336 7.61 -9.97 -23.78
N ALA A 337 6.46 -9.71 -23.13
CA ALA A 337 6.38 -9.66 -21.66
C ALA A 337 6.85 -11.00 -21.07
N ASN A 338 7.83 -10.92 -20.17
CA ASN A 338 8.41 -12.08 -19.50
C ASN A 338 8.27 -11.99 -17.98
N CYS A 339 7.35 -11.16 -17.51
CA CYS A 339 7.07 -10.95 -16.12
C CYS A 339 5.56 -11.05 -15.85
N TRP A 340 5.20 -11.54 -14.68
CA TRP A 340 3.83 -11.55 -14.16
C TRP A 340 3.80 -10.93 -12.77
N CYS A 341 2.64 -10.44 -12.30
CA CYS A 341 2.60 -9.68 -11.08
C CYS A 341 1.41 -10.03 -10.20
N THR A 342 1.69 -10.21 -8.90
CA THR A 342 0.69 -10.31 -7.84
C THR A 342 0.68 -9.07 -6.94
N HIS A 343 1.52 -8.07 -7.23
CA HIS A 343 1.73 -6.89 -6.42
C HIS A 343 0.84 -5.73 -6.85
N SER A 344 -0.01 -5.24 -5.94
CA SER A 344 -1.00 -4.18 -6.20
C SER A 344 -0.42 -2.90 -6.77
N CYS A 345 0.74 -2.44 -6.25
CA CYS A 345 1.32 -1.17 -6.68
C CYS A 345 1.71 -1.22 -8.17
N TRP A 346 2.33 -2.31 -8.61
CA TRP A 346 2.75 -2.50 -10.00
C TRP A 346 1.57 -2.75 -10.93
N ILE A 347 0.56 -3.52 -10.47
CA ILE A 347 -0.68 -3.71 -11.21
C ILE A 347 -1.37 -2.34 -11.41
N THR A 348 -1.46 -1.54 -10.36
CA THR A 348 -2.05 -0.19 -10.41
C THR A 348 -1.31 0.71 -11.38
N SER A 349 0.02 0.78 -11.29
CA SER A 349 0.85 1.58 -12.18
C SER A 349 0.63 1.19 -13.64
N SER A 350 0.67 -0.11 -13.95
CA SER A 350 0.50 -0.59 -15.31
C SER A 350 -0.91 -0.36 -15.86
N PHE A 351 -1.96 -0.41 -15.03
CA PHE A 351 -3.30 -0.01 -15.47
C PHE A 351 -3.33 1.45 -15.91
N VAL A 352 -2.70 2.34 -15.15
CA VAL A 352 -2.65 3.78 -15.44
C VAL A 352 -1.99 4.07 -16.79
N PHE A 353 -0.91 3.36 -17.12
CA PHE A 353 -0.19 3.55 -18.37
C PHE A 353 -0.74 2.71 -19.55
N ASN A 354 -1.83 1.94 -19.32
CA ASN A 354 -2.54 1.19 -20.35
C ASN A 354 -4.05 1.55 -20.36
N PRO A 355 -4.43 2.80 -20.68
CA PRO A 355 -5.79 3.32 -20.44
C PRO A 355 -6.89 2.54 -21.17
N ARG A 356 -6.64 2.05 -22.41
CA ARG A 356 -7.63 1.25 -23.15
C ARG A 356 -7.97 -0.06 -22.41
N ARG A 357 -6.94 -0.76 -21.93
CA ARG A 357 -7.12 -2.02 -21.16
C ARG A 357 -7.69 -1.75 -19.78
N MET A 358 -7.28 -0.65 -19.15
CA MET A 358 -7.86 -0.22 -17.87
C MET A 358 -9.38 -0.01 -18.00
N VAL A 359 -9.84 0.74 -19.00
CA VAL A 359 -11.28 1.01 -19.17
C VAL A 359 -12.07 -0.28 -19.33
N THR A 360 -11.64 -1.20 -20.20
CA THR A 360 -12.31 -2.49 -20.40
C THR A 360 -12.32 -3.34 -19.13
N ALA A 361 -11.20 -3.41 -18.41
CA ALA A 361 -11.11 -4.17 -17.17
C ALA A 361 -11.97 -3.57 -16.06
N VAL A 362 -12.00 -2.24 -15.93
CA VAL A 362 -12.81 -1.51 -14.96
C VAL A 362 -14.30 -1.71 -15.23
N LEU A 363 -14.75 -1.61 -16.48
CA LEU A 363 -16.15 -1.85 -16.83
C LEU A 363 -16.57 -3.28 -16.50
N LYS A 364 -15.77 -4.27 -16.88
CA LYS A 364 -16.00 -5.68 -16.54
C LYS A 364 -16.05 -5.88 -15.02
N GLY A 365 -15.03 -5.40 -14.31
CA GLY A 365 -14.95 -5.51 -12.86
C GLY A 365 -16.10 -4.84 -12.12
N TYR A 366 -16.62 -3.72 -12.63
CA TYR A 366 -17.79 -3.06 -12.07
C TYR A 366 -19.05 -3.92 -12.14
N TRP A 367 -19.31 -4.55 -13.28
CA TRP A 367 -20.45 -5.44 -13.45
C TRP A 367 -20.35 -6.68 -12.56
N GLU A 368 -19.15 -7.25 -12.41
CA GLU A 368 -18.90 -8.35 -11.49
C GLU A 368 -19.16 -7.92 -10.03
N ALA A 369 -18.59 -6.78 -9.59
CA ALA A 369 -18.79 -6.26 -8.24
C ALA A 369 -20.27 -5.98 -7.91
N ARG A 370 -21.05 -5.51 -8.89
CA ARG A 370 -22.49 -5.28 -8.70
C ARG A 370 -23.27 -6.56 -8.44
N ARG A 371 -22.92 -7.66 -9.10
CA ARG A 371 -23.58 -8.97 -8.90
C ARG A 371 -23.30 -9.55 -7.51
N LEU A 372 -22.19 -9.19 -6.91
CA LEU A 372 -21.77 -9.65 -5.60
C LEU A 372 -22.23 -8.71 -4.47
N ASN A 373 -22.98 -7.65 -4.81
CA ASN A 373 -23.46 -6.71 -3.82
C ASN A 373 -24.57 -7.34 -2.97
N ARG A 374 -24.33 -7.43 -1.67
CA ARG A 374 -25.29 -7.82 -0.65
C ARG A 374 -25.20 -6.83 0.52
N PRO A 375 -26.28 -6.68 1.32
CA PRO A 375 -26.23 -5.83 2.52
C PRO A 375 -25.10 -6.27 3.45
N LEU A 376 -24.37 -5.30 3.97
CA LEU A 376 -23.37 -5.51 5.00
C LEU A 376 -24.03 -5.27 6.37
N ASP A 377 -24.00 -6.25 7.26
CA ASP A 377 -24.53 -6.09 8.61
C ASP A 377 -23.50 -5.34 9.48
N LEU A 378 -23.83 -4.10 9.78
CA LEU A 378 -23.05 -3.20 10.65
C LEU A 378 -23.81 -2.89 11.94
N SER A 379 -24.82 -3.71 12.30
CA SER A 379 -25.52 -3.55 13.57
C SER A 379 -24.54 -3.73 14.74
N GLU A 380 -24.80 -2.98 15.81
CA GLU A 380 -23.96 -3.08 17.02
C GLU A 380 -23.93 -4.52 17.57
N ALA A 381 -25.07 -5.22 17.51
CA ALA A 381 -25.17 -6.61 17.92
C ALA A 381 -24.26 -7.53 17.11
N HIS A 382 -24.18 -7.34 15.79
CA HIS A 382 -23.30 -8.12 14.93
C HIS A 382 -21.82 -7.83 15.22
N LEU A 383 -21.44 -6.56 15.35
CA LEU A 383 -20.06 -6.16 15.62
C LEU A 383 -19.59 -6.69 17.00
N GLN A 384 -20.46 -6.64 18.03
CA GLN A 384 -20.16 -7.22 19.33
C GLN A 384 -20.09 -8.76 19.29
N ALA A 385 -20.91 -9.41 18.48
CA ALA A 385 -20.81 -10.86 18.28
C ALA A 385 -19.47 -11.27 17.67
N LEU A 386 -18.92 -10.46 16.72
CA LEU A 386 -17.59 -10.68 16.19
C LEU A 386 -16.50 -10.48 17.25
N GLU A 387 -16.62 -9.46 18.11
CA GLU A 387 -15.69 -9.23 19.23
C GLU A 387 -15.67 -10.42 20.20
N GLN A 388 -16.83 -10.98 20.52
CA GLN A 388 -16.95 -12.18 21.34
C GLN A 388 -16.37 -13.41 20.64
N LYS A 389 -16.74 -13.62 19.35
CA LYS A 389 -16.25 -14.74 18.53
C LYS A 389 -14.72 -14.80 18.50
N TYR A 390 -14.08 -13.65 18.39
CA TYR A 390 -12.62 -13.52 18.31
C TYR A 390 -11.97 -13.14 19.64
N GLN A 391 -12.72 -13.22 20.74
CA GLN A 391 -12.24 -13.05 22.12
C GLN A 391 -11.47 -11.73 22.34
N LEU A 392 -11.97 -10.64 21.75
CA LEU A 392 -11.39 -9.33 21.98
C LEU A 392 -11.66 -8.86 23.41
N ASP A 393 -10.69 -8.21 24.03
CA ASP A 393 -10.78 -7.67 25.37
C ASP A 393 -11.68 -6.41 25.40
N PRO A 394 -12.89 -6.46 26.00
CA PRO A 394 -13.83 -5.34 25.97
C PRO A 394 -13.28 -4.10 26.70
N GLU A 395 -12.49 -4.29 27.76
CA GLU A 395 -11.94 -3.16 28.52
C GLU A 395 -10.89 -2.41 27.69
N LYS A 396 -10.06 -3.13 26.94
CA LYS A 396 -9.11 -2.50 26.01
C LYS A 396 -9.82 -1.76 24.88
N LEU A 397 -10.88 -2.34 24.28
CA LEU A 397 -11.66 -1.67 23.24
C LEU A 397 -12.32 -0.40 23.76
N LYS A 398 -12.86 -0.45 25.00
CA LYS A 398 -13.45 0.73 25.65
C LYS A 398 -12.40 1.82 25.94
N GLN A 399 -11.22 1.43 26.46
CA GLN A 399 -10.11 2.38 26.66
C GLN A 399 -9.70 3.09 25.37
N LEU A 400 -9.73 2.38 24.24
CA LEU A 400 -9.46 2.93 22.91
C LEU A 400 -10.61 3.78 22.36
N LYS A 401 -11.73 3.93 23.08
CA LYS A 401 -12.92 4.70 22.62
C LYS A 401 -13.41 4.26 21.24
N ILE A 402 -13.46 2.96 21.02
CA ILE A 402 -13.88 2.36 19.75
C ILE A 402 -15.41 2.30 19.62
N TYR A 403 -16.13 2.53 20.74
CA TYR A 403 -17.60 2.58 20.85
C TYR A 403 -18.11 4.01 20.76
#